data_b0a545b29c2313063244f9c0bb5bd2a1
#
_entry.id   b0a545b29c2313063244f9c0bb5bd2a1
#
_cell.length_a   1.000
_cell.length_b   1.000
_cell.length_c   1.000
_cell.angle_alpha   90.00
_cell.angle_beta   90.00
_cell.angle_gamma   90.00
#
_symmetry.space_group_name_H-M   'P 1'
#
loop_
_entity.id
_entity.type
_entity.pdbx_description
1 polymer ?
#
loop_
_entity_poly.entity_id
_entity_poly.type
_entity_poly.pdbx_seq_one_letter_code
_entity_poly.pdbx_strand_id
1 'polypeptide(L)'
;FFGYHLLKIGALSGEVDSSQSLIKHQLTLSNQAEKCNLVGEVDDLPLQEHSVDVCVLAHALEFSLDPHHVVREANRVLIPNGYLVITGFNPFSLAGLNQFIPYRRNKTPWNERLFSPMRVKDWLHLMGFEIQLDHRFLHSTLAGQVTQGVLSNHWHNIASRYFPSLGSVYVSVAKKRVLPLTPIKPKWQLRPRFEPVKVPSMNSSRKTINKLTK
;
A
#
# COMPACT_ATOMS: atom_id res chain seq x y z
N PHE A 1 -6.48 6.33 10.11
CA PHE A 1 -5.51 5.29 10.45
C PHE A 1 -5.46 5.13 11.96
N PHE A 2 -5.26 3.90 12.42
CA PHE A 2 -5.05 3.57 13.83
C PHE A 2 -3.63 3.03 13.99
N GLY A 3 -2.94 3.36 15.08
CA GLY A 3 -1.59 2.91 15.35
C GLY A 3 -0.91 3.78 16.41
N TYR A 4 0.34 3.45 16.71
CA TYR A 4 1.16 4.18 17.67
C TYR A 4 2.18 5.09 17.00
N HIS A 5 2.77 4.66 15.89
CA HIS A 5 3.89 5.33 15.24
C HIS A 5 3.57 5.71 13.80
N LEU A 6 3.67 6.99 13.52
CA LEU A 6 3.58 7.57 12.17
C LEU A 6 4.96 8.10 11.77
N LEU A 7 5.50 7.59 10.69
CA LEU A 7 6.75 8.05 10.09
C LEU A 7 6.47 8.88 8.85
N LYS A 8 6.98 10.10 8.80
CA LYS A 8 6.93 10.99 7.65
C LYS A 8 8.32 11.12 7.04
N ILE A 9 8.44 10.86 5.75
CA ILE A 9 9.70 10.85 5.00
C ILE A 9 9.55 11.67 3.73
N GLY A 10 10.56 12.43 3.37
CA GLY A 10 10.67 13.12 2.09
C GLY A 10 10.78 14.62 2.19
N ALA A 11 10.94 15.28 1.04
CA ALA A 11 11.24 16.70 0.93
C ALA A 11 10.13 17.61 1.54
N LEU A 12 8.87 17.17 1.46
CA LEU A 12 7.71 17.90 2.00
C LEU A 12 7.14 17.27 3.28
N SER A 13 7.90 16.39 3.92
CA SER A 13 7.44 15.68 5.12
C SER A 13 7.09 16.59 6.29
N GLY A 14 7.81 17.71 6.42
CA GLY A 14 7.56 18.72 7.45
C GLY A 14 6.31 19.57 7.22
N GLU A 15 5.82 19.64 5.97
CA GLU A 15 4.64 20.43 5.60
C GLU A 15 3.35 19.60 5.63
N VAL A 16 3.47 18.27 5.75
CA VAL A 16 2.30 17.40 5.86
C VAL A 16 1.63 17.61 7.21
N ASP A 17 0.49 18.28 7.20
CA ASP A 17 -0.34 18.44 8.39
C ASP A 17 -0.95 17.09 8.79
N SER A 18 -0.55 16.61 9.94
CA SER A 18 -1.04 15.38 10.54
C SER A 18 -1.70 15.62 11.91
N SER A 19 -2.07 16.86 12.22
CA SER A 19 -2.71 17.26 13.48
C SER A 19 -4.04 16.52 13.71
N GLN A 20 -4.76 16.18 12.64
CA GLN A 20 -6.01 15.41 12.70
C GLN A 20 -5.78 13.90 12.84
N SER A 21 -4.54 13.42 12.81
CA SER A 21 -4.24 12.02 13.02
C SER A 21 -4.41 11.63 14.49
N LEU A 22 -5.06 10.49 14.73
CA LEU A 22 -5.17 9.89 16.06
C LEU A 22 -3.84 9.33 16.58
N ILE A 23 -2.82 9.26 15.73
CA ILE A 23 -1.50 8.73 16.06
C ILE A 23 -0.70 9.83 16.73
N LYS A 24 -0.34 9.62 18.02
CA LYS A 24 0.35 10.61 18.85
C LYS A 24 1.86 10.68 18.58
N HIS A 25 2.48 9.52 18.35
CA HIS A 25 3.92 9.47 18.09
C HIS A 25 4.19 9.66 16.59
N GLN A 26 4.59 10.90 16.26
CA GLN A 26 4.90 11.28 14.88
C GLN A 26 6.38 11.56 14.75
N LEU A 27 7.04 10.84 13.89
CA LEU A 27 8.44 11.00 13.54
C LEU A 27 8.54 11.59 12.14
N THR A 28 9.37 12.61 11.98
CA THR A 28 9.68 13.19 10.68
C THR A 28 11.15 12.95 10.40
N LEU A 29 11.45 12.24 9.33
CA LEU A 29 12.79 11.97 8.87
C LEU A 29 13.12 12.92 7.72
N SER A 30 14.25 13.61 7.83
CA SER A 30 14.81 14.45 6.77
C SER A 30 16.34 14.40 6.86
N ASN A 31 17.00 14.70 5.78
CA ASN A 31 18.44 14.91 5.75
C ASN A 31 18.87 16.28 6.31
N GLN A 32 17.91 17.19 6.60
CA GLN A 32 18.14 18.51 7.18
C GLN A 32 17.64 18.55 8.63
N ALA A 33 18.53 18.83 9.56
CA ALA A 33 18.26 18.79 11.01
C ALA A 33 17.23 19.83 11.51
N GLU A 34 17.00 20.91 10.77
CA GLU A 34 16.18 22.04 11.26
C GLU A 34 14.68 21.77 11.37
N LYS A 35 14.16 20.74 10.67
CA LYS A 35 12.72 20.47 10.58
C LYS A 35 12.34 19.02 10.85
N CYS A 36 13.20 18.24 11.46
CA CYS A 36 12.98 16.82 11.64
C CYS A 36 13.26 16.36 13.07
N ASN A 37 12.59 15.27 13.44
CA ASN A 37 12.82 14.59 14.72
C ASN A 37 13.89 13.51 14.59
N LEU A 38 14.18 13.08 13.36
CA LEU A 38 15.13 12.04 13.04
C LEU A 38 15.94 12.45 11.82
N VAL A 39 17.26 12.41 11.93
CA VAL A 39 18.17 12.69 10.83
C VAL A 39 18.63 11.36 10.24
N GLY A 40 18.49 11.19 8.93
CA GLY A 40 18.87 9.96 8.23
C GLY A 40 18.64 10.08 6.74
N GLU A 41 19.16 9.11 6.02
CA GLU A 41 18.90 8.97 4.59
C GLU A 41 17.59 8.26 4.35
N VAL A 42 16.91 8.65 3.26
CA VAL A 42 15.62 8.06 2.88
C VAL A 42 15.80 6.62 2.41
N ASP A 43 16.99 6.32 1.89
CA ASP A 43 17.34 5.01 1.35
C ASP A 43 17.82 4.02 2.43
N ASP A 44 18.17 4.50 3.63
CA ASP A 44 18.58 3.66 4.77
C ASP A 44 17.96 4.20 6.06
N LEU A 45 16.81 3.66 6.43
CA LEU A 45 16.05 4.14 7.58
C LEU A 45 16.64 3.62 8.88
N PRO A 46 17.05 4.51 9.82
CA PRO A 46 17.61 4.12 11.12
C PRO A 46 16.51 3.62 12.09
N LEU A 47 15.65 2.73 11.61
CA LEU A 47 14.52 2.18 12.33
C LEU A 47 14.52 0.66 12.25
N GLN A 48 14.03 0.02 13.29
CA GLN A 48 13.89 -1.43 13.36
C GLN A 48 12.81 -1.92 12.41
N GLU A 49 12.94 -3.14 11.95
CA GLU A 49 11.89 -3.82 11.17
C GLU A 49 10.59 -3.91 11.96
N HIS A 50 9.47 -3.76 11.26
CA HIS A 50 8.13 -3.88 11.85
C HIS A 50 7.89 -2.98 13.08
N SER A 51 8.40 -1.74 13.04
CA SER A 51 8.30 -0.78 14.14
C SER A 51 7.31 0.37 13.90
N VAL A 52 6.82 0.53 12.67
CA VAL A 52 5.99 1.68 12.25
C VAL A 52 4.64 1.20 11.75
N ASP A 53 3.55 1.83 12.22
CA ASP A 53 2.18 1.50 11.79
C ASP A 53 1.81 2.17 10.47
N VAL A 54 2.22 3.43 10.31
CA VAL A 54 1.94 4.22 9.10
C VAL A 54 3.21 4.93 8.64
N CYS A 55 3.56 4.74 7.38
CA CYS A 55 4.65 5.44 6.72
C CYS A 55 4.10 6.35 5.63
N VAL A 56 4.49 7.63 5.64
CA VAL A 56 4.12 8.64 4.65
C VAL A 56 5.35 9.05 3.86
N LEU A 57 5.38 8.73 2.58
CA LEU A 57 6.40 9.18 1.63
C LEU A 57 5.89 10.45 0.93
N ALA A 58 6.27 11.61 1.49
CA ALA A 58 5.85 12.93 0.99
C ALA A 58 6.84 13.41 -0.08
N HIS A 59 6.54 13.12 -1.36
CA HIS A 59 7.42 13.44 -2.49
C HIS A 59 8.85 12.90 -2.30
N ALA A 60 8.97 11.73 -1.67
CA ALA A 60 10.27 11.12 -1.38
C ALA A 60 10.87 10.43 -2.61
N LEU A 61 10.02 9.86 -3.45
CA LEU A 61 10.46 9.05 -4.59
C LEU A 61 11.14 9.88 -5.69
N GLU A 62 10.66 11.10 -5.89
CA GLU A 62 11.18 12.00 -6.93
C GLU A 62 12.61 12.46 -6.64
N PHE A 63 12.93 12.61 -5.35
CA PHE A 63 14.23 13.12 -4.88
C PHE A 63 15.23 12.02 -4.50
N SER A 64 14.82 10.75 -4.58
CA SER A 64 15.71 9.61 -4.31
C SER A 64 16.44 9.16 -5.58
N LEU A 65 17.67 8.69 -5.40
CA LEU A 65 18.46 8.05 -6.46
C LEU A 65 17.89 6.67 -6.84
N ASP A 66 17.45 5.90 -5.84
CA ASP A 66 16.79 4.59 -6.00
C ASP A 66 15.42 4.56 -5.34
N PRO A 67 14.35 4.96 -6.04
CA PRO A 67 13.00 4.96 -5.49
C PRO A 67 12.48 3.56 -5.14
N HIS A 68 12.99 2.51 -5.78
CA HIS A 68 12.64 1.14 -5.41
C HIS A 68 13.19 0.76 -4.04
N HIS A 69 14.40 1.22 -3.73
CA HIS A 69 15.00 0.99 -2.43
C HIS A 69 14.22 1.71 -1.33
N VAL A 70 13.81 2.96 -1.55
CA VAL A 70 12.95 3.71 -0.63
C VAL A 70 11.67 2.96 -0.29
N VAL A 71 10.97 2.44 -1.30
CA VAL A 71 9.72 1.66 -1.07
C VAL A 71 10.03 0.35 -0.34
N ARG A 72 11.16 -0.28 -0.60
CA ARG A 72 11.61 -1.49 0.10
C ARG A 72 11.90 -1.22 1.57
N GLU A 73 12.61 -0.12 1.86
CA GLU A 73 12.88 0.32 3.23
C GLU A 73 11.58 0.68 3.98
N ALA A 74 10.68 1.40 3.33
CA ALA A 74 9.35 1.65 3.90
C ALA A 74 8.59 0.33 4.19
N ASN A 75 8.70 -0.66 3.31
CA ASN A 75 8.12 -1.98 3.55
C ASN A 75 8.80 -2.70 4.72
N ARG A 76 10.12 -2.60 4.88
CA ARG A 76 10.88 -3.22 5.97
C ARG A 76 10.40 -2.71 7.33
N VAL A 77 10.31 -1.39 7.49
CA VAL A 77 9.95 -0.77 8.79
C VAL A 77 8.47 -0.88 9.12
N LEU A 78 7.58 -1.07 8.13
CA LEU A 78 6.16 -1.19 8.36
C LEU A 78 5.79 -2.54 9.01
N ILE A 79 4.91 -2.48 10.02
CA ILE A 79 4.31 -3.66 10.63
C ILE A 79 3.44 -4.43 9.61
N PRO A 80 3.18 -5.73 9.86
CA PRO A 80 2.11 -6.45 9.15
C PRO A 80 0.78 -5.72 9.24
N ASN A 81 0.09 -5.57 8.11
CA ASN A 81 -1.13 -4.77 7.97
C ASN A 81 -0.96 -3.26 8.17
N GLY A 82 0.25 -2.74 8.25
CA GLY A 82 0.54 -1.30 8.27
C GLY A 82 0.19 -0.61 6.96
N TYR A 83 0.13 0.71 6.99
CA TYR A 83 -0.25 1.53 5.86
C TYR A 83 0.94 2.32 5.31
N LEU A 84 1.05 2.31 4.00
CA LEU A 84 1.98 3.15 3.25
C LEU A 84 1.18 4.19 2.46
N VAL A 85 1.49 5.46 2.69
CA VAL A 85 0.92 6.58 1.96
C VAL A 85 2.00 7.19 1.09
N ILE A 86 1.79 7.27 -0.19
CA ILE A 86 2.74 7.84 -1.16
C ILE A 86 2.09 9.04 -1.81
N THR A 87 2.76 10.18 -1.79
CA THR A 87 2.39 11.34 -2.59
C THR A 87 3.44 11.61 -3.64
N GLY A 88 3.01 12.03 -4.83
CA GLY A 88 3.93 12.32 -5.92
C GLY A 88 3.33 13.20 -7.00
N PHE A 89 4.20 13.72 -7.87
CA PHE A 89 3.78 14.48 -9.05
C PHE A 89 3.47 13.57 -10.21
N ASN A 90 2.35 13.85 -10.87
CA ASN A 90 1.91 13.09 -12.03
C ASN A 90 2.55 13.63 -13.32
N PRO A 91 3.39 12.85 -14.02
CA PRO A 91 4.03 13.30 -15.25
C PRO A 91 3.02 13.57 -16.40
N PHE A 92 1.86 12.90 -16.36
CA PHE A 92 0.81 13.05 -17.37
C PHE A 92 -0.15 14.20 -17.10
N SER A 93 0.12 15.03 -16.11
CA SER A 93 -0.68 16.21 -15.79
C SER A 93 -0.21 17.45 -16.54
N LEU A 94 -1.03 18.52 -16.47
CA LEU A 94 -0.61 19.84 -16.98
C LEU A 94 0.65 20.34 -16.28
N ALA A 95 0.82 19.99 -15.01
CA ALA A 95 2.05 20.30 -14.28
C ALA A 95 3.24 19.50 -14.82
N GLY A 96 3.07 18.22 -15.14
CA GLY A 96 4.11 17.38 -15.71
C GLY A 96 4.60 17.89 -17.08
N LEU A 97 3.74 18.49 -17.87
CA LEU A 97 4.12 19.11 -19.15
C LEU A 97 5.15 20.24 -19.01
N ASN A 98 5.27 20.87 -17.84
CA ASN A 98 6.30 21.88 -17.58
C ASN A 98 7.73 21.31 -17.69
N GLN A 99 7.91 20.01 -17.54
CA GLN A 99 9.21 19.34 -17.71
C GLN A 99 9.73 19.47 -19.16
N PHE A 100 8.84 19.64 -20.15
CA PHE A 100 9.20 19.83 -21.55
C PHE A 100 9.53 21.28 -21.91
N ILE A 101 9.24 22.25 -21.01
CA ILE A 101 9.51 23.66 -21.24
C ILE A 101 10.96 23.96 -20.81
N PRO A 102 11.88 24.37 -21.71
CA PRO A 102 13.30 24.52 -21.41
C PRO A 102 13.58 25.46 -20.23
N TYR A 103 12.84 26.55 -20.11
CA TYR A 103 12.99 27.53 -19.03
C TYR A 103 12.60 27.01 -17.65
N ARG A 104 11.70 26.00 -17.58
CA ARG A 104 11.16 25.44 -16.33
C ARG A 104 11.85 24.15 -15.92
N ARG A 105 12.43 23.45 -16.88
CA ARG A 105 13.11 22.18 -16.67
C ARG A 105 14.22 22.25 -15.61
N ASN A 106 14.87 23.41 -15.46
CA ASN A 106 15.96 23.61 -14.51
C ASN A 106 15.47 24.02 -13.09
N LYS A 107 14.17 24.06 -12.85
CA LYS A 107 13.59 24.41 -11.56
C LYS A 107 12.98 23.17 -10.90
N THR A 108 13.18 23.02 -9.59
CA THR A 108 12.46 22.01 -8.80
C THR A 108 10.95 22.30 -8.81
N PRO A 109 10.08 21.28 -8.93
CA PRO A 109 10.36 19.83 -8.98
C PRO A 109 10.57 19.28 -10.41
N TRP A 110 10.57 20.13 -11.46
CA TRP A 110 10.61 19.72 -12.88
C TRP A 110 11.96 19.12 -13.29
N ASN A 111 12.99 19.37 -12.50
CA ASN A 111 14.34 18.82 -12.67
C ASN A 111 14.41 17.35 -12.23
N GLU A 112 13.47 16.91 -11.40
CA GLU A 112 13.50 15.61 -10.75
C GLU A 112 12.76 14.54 -11.58
N ARG A 113 12.91 13.28 -11.18
CA ARG A 113 12.25 12.16 -11.85
C ARG A 113 10.80 12.06 -11.40
N LEU A 114 9.87 12.32 -12.32
CA LEU A 114 8.45 12.15 -12.04
C LEU A 114 8.03 10.70 -12.33
N PHE A 115 7.30 10.11 -11.41
CA PHE A 115 6.77 8.75 -11.53
C PHE A 115 5.25 8.77 -11.71
N SER A 116 4.77 8.02 -12.70
CA SER A 116 3.33 7.90 -12.89
C SER A 116 2.70 7.08 -11.75
N PRO A 117 1.47 7.42 -11.34
CA PRO A 117 0.75 6.65 -10.31
C PRO A 117 0.64 5.17 -10.64
N MET A 118 0.49 4.83 -11.93
CA MET A 118 0.39 3.45 -12.40
C MET A 118 1.69 2.69 -12.12
N ARG A 119 2.83 3.28 -12.42
CA ARG A 119 4.14 2.67 -12.18
C ARG A 119 4.41 2.45 -10.70
N VAL A 120 4.06 3.41 -9.86
CA VAL A 120 4.20 3.28 -8.42
C VAL A 120 3.31 2.16 -7.87
N LYS A 121 2.08 2.03 -8.38
CA LYS A 121 1.20 0.92 -8.01
C LYS A 121 1.77 -0.44 -8.41
N ASP A 122 2.37 -0.56 -9.58
CA ASP A 122 3.01 -1.81 -10.01
C ASP A 122 4.12 -2.21 -9.04
N TRP A 123 4.94 -1.25 -8.58
CA TRP A 123 5.96 -1.51 -7.58
C TRP A 123 5.37 -1.97 -6.26
N LEU A 124 4.29 -1.33 -5.81
CA LEU A 124 3.59 -1.69 -4.58
C LEU A 124 3.01 -3.10 -4.65
N HIS A 125 2.38 -3.46 -5.77
CA HIS A 125 1.85 -4.81 -5.97
C HIS A 125 2.97 -5.88 -5.95
N LEU A 126 4.11 -5.60 -6.57
CA LEU A 126 5.27 -6.51 -6.55
C LEU A 126 5.82 -6.72 -5.13
N MET A 127 5.68 -5.74 -4.25
CA MET A 127 6.10 -5.82 -2.85
C MET A 127 5.03 -6.36 -1.88
N GLY A 128 3.88 -6.80 -2.43
CA GLY A 128 2.80 -7.38 -1.63
C GLY A 128 1.88 -6.37 -0.96
N PHE A 129 1.87 -5.13 -1.42
CA PHE A 129 0.90 -4.14 -0.96
C PHE A 129 -0.42 -4.24 -1.72
N GLU A 130 -1.51 -4.03 -0.99
CA GLU A 130 -2.85 -3.88 -1.54
C GLU A 130 -3.25 -2.40 -1.56
N ILE A 131 -3.57 -1.87 -2.74
CA ILE A 131 -3.98 -0.48 -2.91
C ILE A 131 -5.39 -0.31 -2.34
N GLN A 132 -5.52 0.58 -1.36
CA GLN A 132 -6.81 0.90 -0.72
C GLN A 132 -7.44 2.16 -1.32
N LEU A 133 -6.61 3.16 -1.65
CA LEU A 133 -7.07 4.42 -2.20
C LEU A 133 -6.06 4.93 -3.22
N ASP A 134 -6.57 5.48 -4.32
CA ASP A 134 -5.79 6.22 -5.30
C ASP A 134 -6.58 7.46 -5.70
N HIS A 135 -6.09 8.59 -5.30
CA HIS A 135 -6.73 9.87 -5.58
C HIS A 135 -5.76 10.83 -6.26
N ARG A 136 -6.29 11.64 -7.17
CA ARG A 136 -5.52 12.68 -7.88
C ARG A 136 -6.22 14.00 -7.72
N PHE A 137 -5.44 15.03 -7.48
CA PHE A 137 -5.97 16.36 -7.21
C PHE A 137 -5.04 17.44 -7.80
N LEU A 138 -5.43 18.71 -7.64
CA LEU A 138 -4.70 19.86 -8.16
C LEU A 138 -4.54 19.82 -9.69
N HIS A 139 -5.62 20.14 -10.41
CA HIS A 139 -5.60 20.26 -11.86
C HIS A 139 -5.01 21.64 -12.30
N SER A 140 -3.80 21.96 -11.81
CA SER A 140 -3.12 23.21 -12.11
C SER A 140 -1.73 22.95 -12.69
N THR A 141 -1.18 23.96 -13.35
CA THR A 141 0.17 23.85 -13.90
C THR A 141 1.27 23.94 -12.83
N LEU A 142 0.94 24.26 -11.57
CA LEU A 142 1.89 24.50 -10.46
C LEU A 142 3.00 25.50 -10.82
N ALA A 143 2.80 26.30 -11.82
CA ALA A 143 3.82 27.12 -12.46
C ALA A 143 3.73 28.61 -12.05
N GLY A 144 3.49 28.90 -10.81
CA GLY A 144 3.41 30.26 -10.28
C GLY A 144 2.52 30.36 -9.06
N GLN A 145 2.41 31.53 -8.47
CA GLN A 145 1.45 31.80 -7.40
C GLN A 145 0.06 31.42 -7.91
N VAL A 146 -0.65 30.61 -7.13
CA VAL A 146 -2.04 30.25 -7.40
C VAL A 146 -2.83 31.57 -7.31
N THR A 147 -2.93 32.26 -8.43
CA THR A 147 -3.83 33.41 -8.53
C THR A 147 -5.23 32.83 -8.42
N GLN A 148 -5.84 33.01 -7.26
CA GLN A 148 -7.24 32.63 -7.02
C GLN A 148 -8.15 33.53 -7.88
N GLY A 149 -8.16 33.28 -9.15
CA GLY A 149 -9.05 33.92 -10.09
C GLY A 149 -10.28 33.08 -10.37
N VAL A 150 -11.40 33.71 -10.65
CA VAL A 150 -12.67 33.04 -11.00
C VAL A 150 -12.50 32.04 -12.14
N LEU A 151 -11.61 32.31 -13.10
CA LEU A 151 -11.25 31.42 -14.18
C LEU A 151 -10.54 30.13 -13.71
N SER A 152 -9.70 30.23 -12.69
CA SER A 152 -8.98 29.08 -12.14
C SER A 152 -9.95 28.11 -11.43
N ASN A 153 -10.94 28.62 -10.73
CA ASN A 153 -11.96 27.81 -10.06
C ASN A 153 -12.89 27.10 -11.08
N HIS A 154 -13.26 27.80 -12.16
CA HIS A 154 -14.04 27.17 -13.24
C HIS A 154 -13.26 26.05 -13.95
N TRP A 155 -11.98 26.28 -14.23
CA TRP A 155 -11.10 25.27 -14.82
C TRP A 155 -10.94 24.07 -13.88
N HIS A 156 -10.76 24.29 -12.61
CA HIS A 156 -10.67 23.24 -11.59
C HIS A 156 -11.93 22.35 -11.57
N ASN A 157 -13.10 22.95 -11.58
CA ASN A 157 -14.38 22.23 -11.57
C ASN A 157 -14.61 21.42 -12.85
N ILE A 158 -14.27 21.98 -14.00
CA ILE A 158 -14.39 21.27 -15.29
C ILE A 158 -13.34 20.15 -15.37
N ALA A 159 -12.09 20.44 -15.06
CA ALA A 159 -11.00 19.47 -15.15
C ALA A 159 -11.17 18.30 -14.17
N SER A 160 -11.61 18.55 -12.94
CA SER A 160 -11.89 17.49 -11.96
C SER A 160 -13.04 16.58 -12.38
N ARG A 161 -14.03 17.11 -13.10
CA ARG A 161 -15.19 16.36 -13.56
C ARG A 161 -14.94 15.53 -14.81
N TYR A 162 -14.22 16.09 -15.79
CA TYR A 162 -14.00 15.44 -17.09
C TYR A 162 -12.65 14.71 -17.20
N PHE A 163 -11.65 15.13 -16.44
CA PHE A 163 -10.29 14.58 -16.52
C PHE A 163 -9.70 14.25 -15.13
N PRO A 164 -10.34 13.39 -14.34
CA PRO A 164 -9.86 13.06 -13.00
C PRO A 164 -8.45 12.44 -13.00
N SER A 165 -8.06 11.84 -14.12
CA SER A 165 -6.73 11.23 -14.29
C SER A 165 -5.59 12.22 -14.50
N LEU A 166 -5.87 13.49 -14.82
CA LEU A 166 -4.88 14.53 -15.12
C LEU A 166 -4.52 15.40 -13.90
N GLY A 167 -4.91 15.02 -12.71
CA GLY A 167 -4.49 15.71 -11.49
C GLY A 167 -2.97 15.78 -11.38
N SER A 168 -2.45 16.95 -10.97
CA SER A 168 -1.00 17.23 -10.91
C SER A 168 -0.29 16.50 -9.78
N VAL A 169 -1.00 16.23 -8.69
CA VAL A 169 -0.51 15.48 -7.55
C VAL A 169 -1.40 14.26 -7.35
N TYR A 170 -0.79 13.13 -7.04
CA TYR A 170 -1.52 11.94 -6.65
C TYR A 170 -1.20 11.54 -5.21
N VAL A 171 -2.13 10.87 -4.59
CA VAL A 171 -1.98 10.17 -3.31
C VAL A 171 -2.42 8.73 -3.49
N SER A 172 -1.54 7.82 -3.18
CA SER A 172 -1.84 6.38 -3.15
C SER A 172 -1.69 5.87 -1.73
N VAL A 173 -2.72 5.24 -1.21
CA VAL A 173 -2.72 4.57 0.10
C VAL A 173 -2.72 3.09 -0.13
N ALA A 174 -1.73 2.41 0.41
CA ALA A 174 -1.56 0.98 0.29
C ALA A 174 -1.42 0.33 1.66
N LYS A 175 -1.94 -0.89 1.79
CA LYS A 175 -1.85 -1.70 3.01
C LYS A 175 -0.89 -2.85 2.77
N LYS A 176 0.08 -3.03 3.67
CA LYS A 176 1.00 -4.16 3.63
C LYS A 176 0.26 -5.45 3.92
N ARG A 177 0.20 -6.38 2.97
CA ARG A 177 -0.38 -7.71 3.14
C ARG A 177 0.72 -8.72 3.41
N VAL A 178 0.63 -9.39 4.54
CA VAL A 178 1.48 -10.54 4.82
C VAL A 178 0.68 -11.78 4.49
N LEU A 179 1.02 -12.43 3.39
CA LEU A 179 0.43 -13.71 3.03
C LEU A 179 1.06 -14.79 3.93
N PRO A 180 0.25 -15.65 4.57
CA PRO A 180 0.79 -16.75 5.32
C PRO A 180 1.61 -17.66 4.37
N LEU A 181 2.87 -17.91 4.73
CA LEU A 181 3.81 -18.70 3.92
C LEU A 181 3.38 -20.18 3.74
N THR A 182 2.50 -20.65 4.60
CA THR A 182 1.98 -22.01 4.53
C THR A 182 0.47 -22.00 4.35
N PRO A 183 -0.05 -22.26 3.15
CA PRO A 183 -1.46 -22.55 3.00
C PRO A 183 -1.77 -23.80 3.81
N ILE A 184 -2.62 -23.67 4.82
CA ILE A 184 -3.15 -24.81 5.57
C ILE A 184 -3.92 -25.66 4.56
N LYS A 185 -3.31 -26.74 4.07
CA LYS A 185 -4.02 -27.73 3.24
C LYS A 185 -5.18 -28.25 4.08
N PRO A 186 -6.43 -28.06 3.69
CA PRO A 186 -7.55 -28.68 4.39
C PRO A 186 -7.31 -30.19 4.34
N LYS A 187 -7.14 -30.81 5.51
CA LYS A 187 -7.11 -32.27 5.60
C LYS A 187 -8.52 -32.75 5.29
N TRP A 188 -8.78 -33.05 4.05
CA TRP A 188 -9.96 -33.78 3.64
C TRP A 188 -9.85 -35.17 4.25
N GLN A 189 -10.41 -35.32 5.46
CA GLN A 189 -10.67 -36.66 5.99
C GLN A 189 -11.84 -37.21 5.16
N LEU A 190 -11.52 -38.05 4.22
CA LEU A 190 -12.53 -38.91 3.62
C LEU A 190 -13.17 -39.66 4.78
N ARG A 191 -14.41 -39.36 5.08
CA ARG A 191 -15.20 -40.13 6.07
C ARG A 191 -15.10 -41.58 5.64
N PRO A 192 -14.67 -42.51 6.51
CA PRO A 192 -14.61 -43.91 6.14
C PRO A 192 -15.99 -44.29 5.66
N ARG A 193 -16.04 -44.90 4.47
CA ARG A 193 -17.27 -45.39 3.86
C ARG A 193 -17.80 -46.46 4.84
N PHE A 194 -19.02 -46.29 5.34
CA PHE A 194 -19.65 -47.30 6.16
C PHE A 194 -19.72 -48.58 5.32
N GLU A 195 -18.91 -49.56 5.61
CA GLU A 195 -19.08 -50.92 5.09
C GLU A 195 -20.08 -51.62 6.00
N PRO A 196 -21.20 -52.11 5.47
CA PRO A 196 -22.14 -52.89 6.26
C PRO A 196 -21.46 -54.15 6.73
N VAL A 197 -21.37 -54.33 8.03
CA VAL A 197 -20.86 -55.56 8.64
C VAL A 197 -21.80 -56.69 8.25
N LYS A 198 -21.32 -57.67 7.49
CA LYS A 198 -22.06 -58.91 7.23
C LYS A 198 -22.18 -59.67 8.54
N VAL A 199 -23.36 -59.60 9.14
CA VAL A 199 -23.69 -60.44 10.27
C VAL A 199 -23.78 -61.87 9.81
N PRO A 200 -22.98 -62.84 10.33
CA PRO A 200 -23.14 -64.22 9.98
C PRO A 200 -24.54 -64.70 10.41
N SER A 201 -25.35 -65.21 9.51
CA SER A 201 -26.65 -65.77 9.84
C SER A 201 -26.41 -67.01 10.70
N MET A 202 -26.92 -66.98 11.92
CA MET A 202 -26.96 -68.16 12.76
C MET A 202 -27.89 -69.19 12.15
N ASN A 203 -27.29 -70.15 11.41
CA ASN A 203 -28.02 -71.28 10.90
C ASN A 203 -28.26 -72.24 12.11
N SER A 204 -29.46 -72.15 12.67
CA SER A 204 -29.92 -73.07 13.70
C SER A 204 -30.15 -74.46 13.06
N SER A 205 -29.12 -75.33 13.14
CA SER A 205 -29.27 -76.71 12.79
C SER A 205 -30.12 -77.40 13.89
N ARG A 206 -31.42 -77.52 13.64
CA ARG A 206 -32.31 -78.40 14.37
C ARG A 206 -31.89 -79.84 14.16
N LYS A 207 -31.16 -80.45 15.11
CA LYS A 207 -30.92 -81.88 15.16
C LYS A 207 -32.26 -82.55 15.48
N THR A 208 -32.89 -83.18 14.47
CA THR A 208 -34.02 -84.09 14.63
C THR A 208 -33.48 -85.32 15.35
N ILE A 209 -33.85 -85.49 16.60
CA ILE A 209 -33.62 -86.76 17.32
C ILE A 209 -34.73 -87.72 16.90
N ASN A 210 -34.43 -88.58 16.01
CA ASN A 210 -35.30 -89.70 15.73
C ASN A 210 -35.13 -90.81 16.77
N LYS A 211 -36.22 -91.06 17.46
CA LYS A 211 -36.42 -92.18 18.39
C LYS A 211 -36.20 -93.51 17.69
N LEU A 212 -35.31 -94.29 18.28
CA LEU A 212 -35.31 -95.71 18.10
C LEU A 212 -36.15 -96.33 19.20
N THR A 213 -37.26 -96.89 18.83
CA THR A 213 -37.99 -97.90 19.59
C THR A 213 -37.86 -99.19 18.82
N LYS A 214 -37.17 -100.08 19.33
CA LYS A 214 -37.28 -101.51 19.66
C LYS A 214 -35.92 -102.12 19.67
#